data_6b2c056f976008da87f0f0ce525910cb
#
_entry.id   6b2c056f976008da87f0f0ce525910cb
#
_cell.length_a   1.000
_cell.length_b   1.000
_cell.length_c   1.000
_cell.angle_alpha   90.00
_cell.angle_beta   90.00
_cell.angle_gamma   90.00
#
_symmetry.space_group_name_H-M   'P 1'
#
loop_
_entity.id
_entity.type
_entity.pdbx_description
1 polymer ?
#
loop_
_entity_poly.entity_id
_entity_poly.type
_entity_poly.pdbx_seq_one_letter_code
_entity_poly.pdbx_strand_id
1 'polypeptide(L)'
;MLLLIGPILLLLALAIVVILVRGQRRQLRQEREKQQLLAHQNELLEQQVAARTAEIVAQRNSLEQALLELRNTQTQLVQREKMASLGELTAGIAHEIQNPLNFVTNFAEVSGELISELEAEQQLANRSVAETELVTDLKQNLLKITQHGQRAAAIVRGMLEHSRASTGTRSATDLNLLAEEYLQLAYQSLRAKNKSLNLTLTTHFDSGLGPVQVVPQEIGRVLLNLFTNAFYAVQQRQKLAPDYQPEVIVSTQALPDKVLLKVTDNGTGISEAIQQKIFQPFFTTKPTGEGTSLGLSLSYDIITKGHGGTLTVQSEDGRFTEFSISLPYEAPVP
;
A
#
# COMPACT_ATOMS: atom_id res chain seq x y z
N MET A 1 -109.71 -15.43 39.07
CA MET A 1 -108.50 -15.96 38.41
C MET A 1 -107.66 -14.91 37.74
N LEU A 2 -108.20 -13.82 37.17
CA LEU A 2 -107.45 -12.70 36.51
C LEU A 2 -106.63 -11.81 37.46
N LEU A 3 -107.03 -11.70 38.75
CA LEU A 3 -106.37 -10.82 39.77
C LEU A 3 -104.97 -11.33 40.21
N LEU A 4 -104.61 -12.63 39.97
CA LEU A 4 -103.36 -13.25 40.38
C LEU A 4 -102.32 -13.27 39.24
N ILE A 5 -102.70 -13.04 37.99
CA ILE A 5 -101.81 -13.09 36.82
C ILE A 5 -100.91 -11.88 36.72
N GLY A 6 -101.42 -10.69 37.10
CA GLY A 6 -100.66 -9.46 37.11
C GLY A 6 -99.42 -9.42 37.97
N PRO A 7 -99.51 -9.82 39.25
CA PRO A 7 -98.36 -9.88 40.18
C PRO A 7 -97.34 -10.92 39.75
N ILE A 8 -97.73 -12.04 39.15
CA ILE A 8 -96.81 -13.07 38.68
C ILE A 8 -95.97 -12.57 37.47
N LEU A 9 -96.62 -11.88 36.53
CA LEU A 9 -95.92 -11.27 35.39
C LEU A 9 -94.97 -10.21 35.83
N LEU A 10 -95.31 -9.38 36.86
CA LEU A 10 -94.42 -8.36 37.39
C LEU A 10 -93.19 -8.97 38.07
N LEU A 11 -93.34 -10.05 38.87
CA LEU A 11 -92.25 -10.78 39.47
C LEU A 11 -91.34 -11.45 38.44
N LEU A 12 -91.90 -11.98 37.37
CA LEU A 12 -91.14 -12.58 36.27
C LEU A 12 -90.31 -11.53 35.51
N ALA A 13 -90.95 -10.36 35.19
CA ALA A 13 -90.24 -9.22 34.62
C ALA A 13 -89.10 -8.72 35.51
N LEU A 14 -89.32 -8.59 36.80
CA LEU A 14 -88.34 -8.18 37.78
C LEU A 14 -87.17 -9.20 37.85
N ALA A 15 -87.50 -10.49 37.83
CA ALA A 15 -86.47 -11.55 37.83
C ALA A 15 -85.60 -11.51 36.55
N ILE A 16 -86.23 -11.26 35.38
CA ILE A 16 -85.51 -11.08 34.12
C ILE A 16 -84.59 -9.86 34.15
N VAL A 17 -85.06 -8.73 34.68
CA VAL A 17 -84.23 -7.50 34.83
C VAL A 17 -83.05 -7.75 35.77
N VAL A 18 -83.32 -8.45 36.89
CA VAL A 18 -82.22 -8.80 37.84
C VAL A 18 -81.18 -9.71 37.18
N ILE A 19 -81.59 -10.68 36.37
CA ILE A 19 -80.70 -11.59 35.65
C ILE A 19 -79.88 -10.80 34.63
N LEU A 20 -80.50 -9.92 33.88
CA LEU A 20 -79.84 -9.07 32.88
C LEU A 20 -78.81 -8.15 33.51
N VAL A 21 -79.25 -7.45 34.60
CA VAL A 21 -78.31 -6.56 35.35
C VAL A 21 -77.12 -7.34 35.95
N ARG A 22 -77.42 -8.53 36.51
CA ARG A 22 -76.31 -9.39 37.00
C ARG A 22 -75.38 -9.86 35.88
N GLY A 23 -75.94 -10.18 34.73
CA GLY A 23 -75.17 -10.54 33.53
C GLY A 23 -74.25 -9.41 33.07
N GLN A 24 -74.80 -8.21 32.90
CA GLN A 24 -74.02 -7.01 32.56
C GLN A 24 -72.95 -6.67 33.59
N ARG A 25 -73.29 -6.78 34.88
CA ARG A 25 -72.27 -6.55 35.95
C ARG A 25 -71.11 -7.57 35.89
N ARG A 26 -71.41 -8.83 35.55
CA ARG A 26 -70.40 -9.86 35.38
C ARG A 26 -69.51 -9.54 34.17
N GLN A 27 -70.10 -9.18 33.02
CA GLN A 27 -69.33 -8.79 31.85
C GLN A 27 -68.44 -7.59 32.14
N LEU A 28 -68.94 -6.52 32.76
CA LEU A 28 -68.17 -5.34 33.12
C LEU A 28 -67.02 -5.65 34.11
N ARG A 29 -67.22 -6.60 35.01
CA ARG A 29 -66.13 -7.07 35.91
C ARG A 29 -65.06 -7.80 35.10
N GLN A 30 -65.45 -8.70 34.26
CA GLN A 30 -64.50 -9.45 33.41
C GLN A 30 -63.72 -8.54 32.46
N GLU A 31 -64.36 -7.53 31.87
CA GLU A 31 -63.65 -6.52 31.06
C GLU A 31 -62.65 -5.70 31.89
N ARG A 32 -63.06 -5.29 33.08
CA ARG A 32 -62.15 -4.55 33.97
C ARG A 32 -60.95 -5.37 34.42
N GLU A 33 -61.15 -6.63 34.78
CA GLU A 33 -60.08 -7.58 35.12
C GLU A 33 -59.13 -7.81 33.95
N LYS A 34 -59.70 -8.00 32.74
CA LYS A 34 -58.91 -8.12 31.50
C LYS A 34 -58.11 -6.86 31.18
N GLN A 35 -58.71 -5.68 31.32
CA GLN A 35 -58.00 -4.42 31.15
C GLN A 35 -56.89 -4.19 32.21
N GLN A 36 -57.13 -4.55 33.45
CA GLN A 36 -56.09 -4.48 34.50
C GLN A 36 -54.94 -5.44 34.21
N LEU A 37 -55.24 -6.68 33.75
CA LEU A 37 -54.21 -7.64 33.38
C LEU A 37 -53.38 -7.15 32.20
N LEU A 38 -54.02 -6.61 31.15
CA LEU A 38 -53.36 -6.05 29.96
C LEU A 38 -52.48 -4.84 30.38
N ALA A 39 -52.99 -3.94 31.24
CA ALA A 39 -52.23 -2.81 31.74
C ALA A 39 -50.95 -3.26 32.48
N HIS A 40 -51.08 -4.23 33.36
CA HIS A 40 -49.94 -4.80 34.09
C HIS A 40 -48.93 -5.51 33.14
N GLN A 41 -49.43 -6.27 32.14
CA GLN A 41 -48.58 -6.88 31.15
C GLN A 41 -47.80 -5.81 30.32
N ASN A 42 -48.47 -4.75 29.91
CA ASN A 42 -47.84 -3.64 29.20
C ASN A 42 -46.75 -2.96 30.03
N GLU A 43 -47.02 -2.69 31.29
CA GLU A 43 -46.05 -2.08 32.25
C GLU A 43 -44.82 -3.01 32.42
N LEU A 44 -45.02 -4.32 32.53
CA LEU A 44 -43.93 -5.28 32.61
C LEU A 44 -43.10 -5.32 31.30
N LEU A 45 -43.77 -5.30 30.15
CA LEU A 45 -43.13 -5.25 28.86
C LEU A 45 -42.32 -3.97 28.67
N GLU A 46 -42.87 -2.81 29.05
CA GLU A 46 -42.17 -1.53 28.97
C GLU A 46 -40.89 -1.55 29.86
N GLN A 47 -40.99 -2.09 31.09
CA GLN A 47 -39.84 -2.28 31.96
C GLN A 47 -38.79 -3.22 31.33
N GLN A 48 -39.20 -4.34 30.74
CA GLN A 48 -38.28 -5.26 30.06
C GLN A 48 -37.62 -4.63 28.83
N VAL A 49 -38.37 -3.88 28.03
CA VAL A 49 -37.83 -3.16 26.87
C VAL A 49 -36.83 -2.09 27.33
N ALA A 50 -37.15 -1.31 28.32
CA ALA A 50 -36.25 -0.31 28.86
C ALA A 50 -34.94 -0.92 29.40
N ALA A 51 -35.04 -2.02 30.18
CA ALA A 51 -33.87 -2.75 30.67
C ALA A 51 -33.00 -3.31 29.55
N ARG A 52 -33.61 -3.95 28.55
CA ARG A 52 -32.87 -4.49 27.37
C ARG A 52 -32.26 -3.39 26.54
N THR A 53 -32.95 -2.27 26.35
CA THR A 53 -32.39 -1.12 25.61
C THR A 53 -31.19 -0.53 26.34
N ALA A 54 -31.26 -0.39 27.67
CA ALA A 54 -30.12 0.10 28.47
C ALA A 54 -28.92 -0.87 28.39
N GLU A 55 -29.15 -2.19 28.42
CA GLU A 55 -28.12 -3.23 28.25
C GLU A 55 -27.45 -3.14 26.88
N ILE A 56 -28.23 -3.04 25.81
CA ILE A 56 -27.72 -2.92 24.44
C ILE A 56 -26.88 -1.65 24.26
N VAL A 57 -27.33 -0.52 24.81
CA VAL A 57 -26.56 0.74 24.76
C VAL A 57 -25.24 0.61 25.52
N ALA A 58 -25.25 -0.03 26.68
CA ALA A 58 -24.02 -0.28 27.45
C ALA A 58 -23.04 -1.21 26.70
N GLN A 59 -23.55 -2.30 26.10
CA GLN A 59 -22.74 -3.21 25.28
C GLN A 59 -22.16 -2.51 24.03
N ARG A 60 -22.97 -1.70 23.36
CA ARG A 60 -22.51 -0.91 22.22
C ARG A 60 -21.37 0.03 22.58
N ASN A 61 -21.52 0.79 23.68
CA ASN A 61 -20.49 1.72 24.15
C ASN A 61 -19.19 0.99 24.52
N SER A 62 -19.31 -0.17 25.18
CA SER A 62 -18.14 -1.02 25.50
C SER A 62 -17.45 -1.54 24.25
N LEU A 63 -18.22 -1.96 23.24
CA LEU A 63 -17.67 -2.42 21.95
C LEU A 63 -16.98 -1.29 21.19
N GLU A 64 -17.55 -0.08 21.18
CA GLU A 64 -16.93 1.10 20.55
C GLU A 64 -15.59 1.44 21.23
N GLN A 65 -15.51 1.36 22.54
CA GLN A 65 -14.26 1.55 23.29
C GLN A 65 -13.22 0.48 22.95
N ALA A 66 -13.63 -0.79 22.93
CA ALA A 66 -12.73 -1.90 22.59
C ALA A 66 -12.20 -1.77 21.15
N LEU A 67 -13.02 -1.33 20.20
CA LEU A 67 -12.59 -1.08 18.83
C LEU A 67 -11.58 0.07 18.71
N LEU A 68 -11.76 1.14 19.48
CA LEU A 68 -10.80 2.25 19.56
C LEU A 68 -9.45 1.80 20.13
N GLU A 69 -9.49 1.03 21.20
CA GLU A 69 -8.29 0.47 21.84
C GLU A 69 -7.56 -0.50 20.92
N LEU A 70 -8.30 -1.37 20.24
CA LEU A 70 -7.74 -2.30 19.23
C LEU A 70 -7.05 -1.55 18.10
N ARG A 71 -7.68 -0.51 17.56
CA ARG A 71 -7.08 0.33 16.49
C ARG A 71 -5.81 1.02 16.95
N ASN A 72 -5.80 1.57 18.17
CA ASN A 72 -4.63 2.20 18.75
C ASN A 72 -3.49 1.19 18.96
N THR A 73 -3.80 0.01 19.49
CA THR A 73 -2.84 -1.07 19.70
C THR A 73 -2.28 -1.56 18.37
N GLN A 74 -3.13 -1.74 17.35
CA GLN A 74 -2.71 -2.13 16.01
C GLN A 74 -1.76 -1.08 15.40
N THR A 75 -2.08 0.21 15.54
CA THR A 75 -1.20 1.29 15.07
C THR A 75 0.15 1.27 15.77
N GLN A 76 0.16 1.05 17.10
CA GLN A 76 1.40 0.94 17.89
C GLN A 76 2.22 -0.30 17.49
N LEU A 77 1.57 -1.45 17.24
CA LEU A 77 2.25 -2.67 16.79
C LEU A 77 2.90 -2.48 15.43
N VAL A 78 2.17 -1.89 14.47
CA VAL A 78 2.72 -1.54 13.14
C VAL A 78 3.91 -0.59 13.28
N GLN A 79 3.84 0.39 14.18
CA GLN A 79 4.95 1.30 14.41
C GLN A 79 6.14 0.62 15.08
N ARG A 80 5.91 -0.29 16.03
CA ARG A 80 6.97 -1.10 16.66
C ARG A 80 7.61 -2.08 15.66
N GLU A 81 6.83 -2.72 14.81
CA GLU A 81 7.33 -3.59 13.75
C GLU A 81 8.19 -2.81 12.75
N LYS A 82 7.73 -1.62 12.33
CA LYS A 82 8.52 -0.71 11.49
C LYS A 82 9.83 -0.28 12.17
N MET A 83 9.81 0.00 13.47
CA MET A 83 11.02 0.35 14.24
C MET A 83 11.95 -0.85 14.43
N ALA A 84 11.42 -2.05 14.65
CA ALA A 84 12.21 -3.26 14.75
C ALA A 84 12.87 -3.61 13.39
N SER A 85 12.10 -3.53 12.30
CA SER A 85 12.61 -3.66 10.92
C SER A 85 13.66 -2.59 10.60
N LEU A 86 13.46 -1.35 11.02
CA LEU A 86 14.43 -0.27 10.88
C LEU A 86 15.68 -0.53 11.72
N GLY A 87 15.55 -1.11 12.92
CA GLY A 87 16.67 -1.49 13.79
C GLY A 87 17.54 -2.59 13.16
N GLU A 88 16.95 -3.61 12.60
CA GLU A 88 17.63 -4.69 11.88
C GLU A 88 18.29 -4.17 10.58
N LEU A 89 17.60 -3.28 9.87
CA LEU A 89 18.11 -2.57 8.69
C LEU A 89 19.22 -1.56 9.04
N THR A 90 19.20 -0.95 10.24
CA THR A 90 20.17 0.10 10.61
C THR A 90 21.61 -0.41 10.62
N ALA A 91 21.84 -1.65 11.04
CA ALA A 91 23.17 -2.25 11.00
C ALA A 91 23.66 -2.46 9.55
N GLY A 92 22.79 -2.96 8.66
CA GLY A 92 23.10 -3.09 7.23
C GLY A 92 23.30 -1.75 6.54
N ILE A 93 22.46 -0.76 6.85
CA ILE A 93 22.55 0.61 6.31
C ILE A 93 23.84 1.28 6.78
N ALA A 94 24.17 1.19 8.07
CA ALA A 94 25.40 1.77 8.60
C ALA A 94 26.64 1.23 7.85
N HIS A 95 26.67 -0.07 7.60
CA HIS A 95 27.75 -0.71 6.84
C HIS A 95 27.75 -0.26 5.37
N GLU A 96 26.59 -0.14 4.73
CA GLU A 96 26.47 0.30 3.34
C GLU A 96 26.75 1.80 3.14
N ILE A 97 26.51 2.63 4.16
CA ILE A 97 26.91 4.06 4.16
C ILE A 97 28.39 4.20 4.48
N GLN A 98 28.93 3.44 5.44
CA GLN A 98 30.35 3.47 5.76
C GLN A 98 31.24 3.13 4.56
N ASN A 99 30.84 2.15 3.74
CA ASN A 99 31.60 1.76 2.57
C ASN A 99 31.85 2.92 1.59
N PRO A 100 30.84 3.62 1.03
CA PRO A 100 31.09 4.75 0.14
C PRO A 100 31.78 5.94 0.84
N LEU A 101 31.54 6.13 2.15
CA LEU A 101 32.23 7.19 2.90
C LEU A 101 33.71 6.88 3.08
N ASN A 102 34.09 5.63 3.36
CA ASN A 102 35.48 5.22 3.41
C ASN A 102 36.19 5.46 2.06
N PHE A 103 35.51 5.14 0.95
CA PHE A 103 36.05 5.45 -0.38
C PHE A 103 36.23 6.96 -0.60
N VAL A 104 35.25 7.77 -0.19
CA VAL A 104 35.33 9.24 -0.27
C VAL A 104 36.54 9.74 0.50
N THR A 105 36.75 9.24 1.74
CA THR A 105 37.87 9.61 2.59
C THR A 105 39.22 9.21 1.96
N ASN A 106 39.35 7.92 1.55
CA ASN A 106 40.57 7.42 0.96
C ASN A 106 40.97 8.17 -0.34
N PHE A 107 40.00 8.40 -1.23
CA PHE A 107 40.27 9.15 -2.46
C PHE A 107 40.55 10.63 -2.21
N ALA A 108 39.98 11.24 -1.16
CA ALA A 108 40.29 12.61 -0.75
C ALA A 108 41.72 12.71 -0.19
N GLU A 109 42.16 11.74 0.62
CA GLU A 109 43.52 11.64 1.15
C GLU A 109 44.55 11.50 0.03
N VAL A 110 44.36 10.51 -0.85
CA VAL A 110 45.24 10.30 -2.03
C VAL A 110 45.25 11.54 -2.94
N SER A 111 44.11 12.22 -3.14
CA SER A 111 44.09 13.48 -3.90
C SER A 111 44.92 14.60 -3.22
N GLY A 112 44.89 14.64 -1.89
CA GLY A 112 45.73 15.57 -1.13
C GLY A 112 47.23 15.30 -1.28
N GLU A 113 47.61 14.01 -1.26
CA GLU A 113 48.99 13.57 -1.50
C GLU A 113 49.46 13.97 -2.92
N LEU A 114 48.66 13.69 -3.96
CA LEU A 114 48.94 14.06 -5.35
C LEU A 114 49.08 15.57 -5.55
N ILE A 115 48.28 16.40 -4.84
CA ILE A 115 48.41 17.86 -4.85
C ILE A 115 49.74 18.25 -4.25
N SER A 116 50.13 17.63 -3.12
CA SER A 116 51.41 17.94 -2.47
C SER A 116 52.63 17.58 -3.33
N GLU A 117 52.54 16.45 -4.08
CA GLU A 117 53.56 16.06 -5.05
C GLU A 117 53.65 17.05 -6.22
N LEU A 118 52.50 17.51 -6.77
CA LEU A 118 52.46 18.55 -7.81
C LEU A 118 53.07 19.85 -7.35
N GLU A 119 52.80 20.28 -6.10
CA GLU A 119 53.42 21.48 -5.54
C GLU A 119 54.94 21.35 -5.36
N ALA A 120 55.43 20.17 -4.99
CA ALA A 120 56.87 19.90 -4.89
C ALA A 120 57.56 19.90 -6.26
N GLU A 121 56.94 19.34 -7.30
CA GLU A 121 57.49 19.34 -8.67
C GLU A 121 57.44 20.71 -9.34
N GLN A 122 56.47 21.58 -9.02
CA GLN A 122 56.47 22.98 -9.51
C GLN A 122 57.70 23.80 -9.09
N GLN A 123 58.39 23.38 -8.03
CA GLN A 123 59.67 24.02 -7.58
C GLN A 123 60.86 23.58 -8.43
N LEU A 124 60.76 22.49 -9.20
CA LEU A 124 61.80 21.96 -10.12
C LEU A 124 61.39 22.28 -11.56
N ALA A 125 61.86 23.39 -12.13
CA ALA A 125 61.51 24.05 -13.38
C ALA A 125 61.53 23.18 -14.67
N ASN A 126 60.86 22.03 -14.70
CA ASN A 126 60.63 21.26 -15.93
C ASN A 126 59.25 20.59 -15.87
N ARG A 127 58.27 21.11 -16.62
CA ARG A 127 56.98 20.43 -16.87
C ARG A 127 57.22 19.13 -17.62
N SER A 128 57.09 18.01 -16.95
CA SER A 128 57.34 16.70 -17.50
C SER A 128 56.02 15.90 -17.66
N VAL A 129 56.12 14.77 -18.33
CA VAL A 129 55.05 13.77 -18.51
C VAL A 129 54.39 13.41 -17.17
N ALA A 130 55.14 13.43 -16.06
CA ALA A 130 54.70 13.16 -14.69
C ALA A 130 53.57 14.13 -14.22
N GLU A 131 53.65 15.44 -14.52
CA GLU A 131 52.55 16.38 -14.16
C GLU A 131 51.23 16.05 -14.82
N THR A 132 51.26 15.54 -16.06
CA THR A 132 50.04 15.16 -16.80
C THR A 132 49.40 13.89 -16.19
N GLU A 133 50.22 12.95 -15.75
CA GLU A 133 49.78 11.72 -15.08
C GLU A 133 49.16 12.07 -13.71
N LEU A 134 49.83 12.89 -12.88
CA LEU A 134 49.33 13.34 -11.57
C LEU A 134 47.98 14.07 -11.68
N VAL A 135 47.84 14.99 -12.66
CA VAL A 135 46.56 15.71 -12.90
C VAL A 135 45.46 14.70 -13.36
N THR A 136 45.81 13.69 -14.14
CA THR A 136 44.87 12.66 -14.60
C THR A 136 44.40 11.81 -13.44
N ASP A 137 45.27 11.37 -12.57
CA ASP A 137 44.96 10.58 -11.38
C ASP A 137 44.13 11.39 -10.37
N LEU A 138 44.45 12.68 -10.17
CA LEU A 138 43.68 13.59 -9.36
C LEU A 138 42.23 13.73 -9.88
N LYS A 139 42.07 13.90 -11.21
CA LYS A 139 40.73 13.94 -11.84
C LYS A 139 39.96 12.64 -11.63
N GLN A 140 40.62 11.46 -11.78
CA GLN A 140 39.98 10.17 -11.53
C GLN A 140 39.56 10.01 -10.05
N ASN A 141 40.40 10.42 -9.10
CA ASN A 141 40.05 10.36 -7.69
C ASN A 141 38.89 11.28 -7.34
N LEU A 142 38.85 12.51 -7.84
CA LEU A 142 37.70 13.41 -7.66
C LEU A 142 36.40 12.84 -8.26
N LEU A 143 36.49 12.16 -9.40
CA LEU A 143 35.34 11.49 -10.03
C LEU A 143 34.83 10.36 -9.17
N LYS A 144 35.70 9.56 -8.57
CA LYS A 144 35.35 8.49 -7.62
C LYS A 144 34.77 9.06 -6.33
N ILE A 145 35.32 10.12 -5.76
CA ILE A 145 34.76 10.82 -4.60
C ILE A 145 33.32 11.25 -4.87
N THR A 146 33.08 11.87 -6.02
CA THR A 146 31.74 12.31 -6.45
C THR A 146 30.77 11.13 -6.58
N GLN A 147 31.19 10.03 -7.21
CA GLN A 147 30.37 8.83 -7.36
C GLN A 147 29.99 8.19 -6.01
N HIS A 148 30.96 8.05 -5.11
CA HIS A 148 30.70 7.46 -3.79
C HIS A 148 29.87 8.38 -2.90
N GLY A 149 30.07 9.71 -2.98
CA GLY A 149 29.23 10.71 -2.32
C GLY A 149 27.77 10.64 -2.79
N GLN A 150 27.56 10.52 -4.09
CA GLN A 150 26.22 10.34 -4.68
C GLN A 150 25.57 9.02 -4.24
N ARG A 151 26.35 7.94 -4.13
CA ARG A 151 25.86 6.66 -3.61
C ARG A 151 25.39 6.78 -2.16
N ALA A 152 26.19 7.37 -1.29
CA ALA A 152 25.82 7.59 0.11
C ALA A 152 24.52 8.41 0.22
N ALA A 153 24.40 9.49 -0.57
CA ALA A 153 23.20 10.32 -0.63
C ALA A 153 21.97 9.55 -1.15
N ALA A 154 22.15 8.62 -2.09
CA ALA A 154 21.06 7.76 -2.59
C ALA A 154 20.58 6.75 -1.55
N ILE A 155 21.51 6.15 -0.77
CA ILE A 155 21.18 5.24 0.32
C ILE A 155 20.37 5.97 1.41
N VAL A 156 20.82 7.17 1.82
CA VAL A 156 20.11 8.00 2.82
C VAL A 156 18.72 8.39 2.33
N ARG A 157 18.57 8.80 1.07
CA ARG A 157 17.25 9.11 0.49
C ARG A 157 16.33 7.89 0.50
N GLY A 158 16.83 6.73 0.05
CA GLY A 158 16.06 5.48 0.07
C GLY A 158 15.62 5.08 1.49
N MET A 159 16.48 5.28 2.49
CA MET A 159 16.14 5.07 3.91
C MET A 159 15.03 6.00 4.38
N LEU A 160 15.10 7.29 4.07
CA LEU A 160 14.08 8.28 4.41
C LEU A 160 12.74 7.96 3.74
N GLU A 161 12.79 7.48 2.49
CA GLU A 161 11.58 7.03 1.77
C GLU A 161 10.97 5.78 2.38
N HIS A 162 11.80 4.84 2.83
CA HIS A 162 11.33 3.63 3.53
C HIS A 162 10.76 3.94 4.93
N SER A 163 11.37 4.90 5.64
CA SER A 163 10.92 5.36 6.98
C SER A 163 9.65 6.21 6.94
N ARG A 164 9.32 6.86 5.81
CA ARG A 164 8.08 7.64 5.71
C ARG A 164 6.87 6.71 5.83
N ALA A 165 6.12 6.92 6.93
CA ALA A 165 4.83 6.25 7.08
C ALA A 165 3.94 6.64 5.89
N SER A 166 3.33 5.64 5.26
CA SER A 166 2.20 5.89 4.36
C SER A 166 1.11 6.63 5.14
N THR A 167 0.90 7.88 4.82
CA THR A 167 -0.21 8.69 5.36
C THR A 167 -1.41 8.68 4.41
N GLY A 168 -1.31 7.91 3.30
CA GLY A 168 -2.34 7.84 2.29
C GLY A 168 -3.54 7.00 2.75
N THR A 169 -4.74 7.50 2.51
CA THR A 169 -5.98 6.73 2.63
C THR A 169 -6.23 5.95 1.34
N ARG A 170 -6.76 4.73 1.47
CA ARG A 170 -7.23 3.98 0.30
C ARG A 170 -8.42 4.71 -0.32
N SER A 171 -8.43 4.79 -1.63
CA SER A 171 -9.50 5.37 -2.42
C SER A 171 -9.81 4.52 -3.65
N ALA A 172 -11.04 4.62 -4.14
CA ALA A 172 -11.44 4.00 -5.39
C ALA A 172 -10.66 4.66 -6.55
N THR A 173 -9.73 3.92 -7.15
CA THR A 173 -8.74 4.43 -8.11
C THR A 173 -8.84 3.68 -9.42
N ASP A 174 -8.88 4.39 -10.53
CA ASP A 174 -8.71 3.82 -11.87
C ASP A 174 -7.24 3.46 -12.08
N LEU A 175 -6.93 2.16 -12.06
CA LEU A 175 -5.57 1.66 -12.22
C LEU A 175 -5.04 1.82 -13.64
N ASN A 176 -5.91 1.82 -14.66
CA ASN A 176 -5.50 2.03 -16.04
C ASN A 176 -4.98 3.46 -16.23
N LEU A 177 -5.76 4.44 -15.77
CA LEU A 177 -5.37 5.84 -15.81
C LEU A 177 -4.09 6.09 -14.99
N LEU A 178 -4.02 5.55 -13.78
CA LEU A 178 -2.84 5.67 -12.92
C LEU A 178 -1.59 5.08 -13.59
N ALA A 179 -1.71 3.89 -14.20
CA ALA A 179 -0.60 3.25 -14.89
C ALA A 179 -0.13 4.07 -16.09
N GLU A 180 -1.06 4.61 -16.88
CA GLU A 180 -0.76 5.49 -18.00
C GLU A 180 -0.02 6.76 -17.56
N GLU A 181 -0.52 7.46 -16.53
CA GLU A 181 0.09 8.68 -16.00
C GLU A 181 1.55 8.46 -15.56
N TYR A 182 1.79 7.41 -14.77
CA TYR A 182 3.14 7.11 -14.28
C TYR A 182 4.06 6.55 -15.35
N LEU A 183 3.53 5.85 -16.36
CA LEU A 183 4.29 5.42 -17.54
C LEU A 183 4.79 6.62 -18.34
N GLN A 184 3.92 7.59 -18.59
CA GLN A 184 4.26 8.83 -19.29
C GLN A 184 5.28 9.64 -18.50
N LEU A 185 5.11 9.76 -17.18
CA LEU A 185 6.06 10.46 -16.31
C LEU A 185 7.46 9.82 -16.35
N ALA A 186 7.52 8.48 -16.24
CA ALA A 186 8.77 7.73 -16.32
C ALA A 186 9.44 7.90 -17.70
N TYR A 187 8.66 7.83 -18.77
CA TYR A 187 9.16 7.98 -20.14
C TYR A 187 9.69 9.40 -20.41
N GLN A 188 9.00 10.44 -19.97
CA GLN A 188 9.47 11.82 -20.09
C GLN A 188 10.79 12.03 -19.33
N SER A 189 10.92 11.47 -18.11
CA SER A 189 12.16 11.51 -17.35
C SER A 189 13.32 10.81 -18.08
N LEU A 190 13.04 9.69 -18.73
CA LEU A 190 13.99 8.95 -19.55
C LEU A 190 14.44 9.78 -20.77
N ARG A 191 13.49 10.35 -21.50
CA ARG A 191 13.75 11.19 -22.70
C ARG A 191 14.57 12.44 -22.38
N ALA A 192 14.34 13.03 -21.21
CA ALA A 192 15.14 14.18 -20.76
C ALA A 192 16.62 13.83 -20.56
N LYS A 193 16.93 12.58 -20.14
CA LYS A 193 18.30 12.09 -19.93
C LYS A 193 18.93 11.52 -21.18
N ASN A 194 18.15 10.86 -22.05
CA ASN A 194 18.64 10.21 -23.25
C ASN A 194 17.67 10.43 -24.44
N LYS A 195 17.96 11.44 -25.24
CA LYS A 195 17.13 11.83 -26.39
C LYS A 195 17.19 10.83 -27.56
N SER A 196 18.23 10.01 -27.64
CA SER A 196 18.47 9.08 -28.75
C SER A 196 17.81 7.71 -28.58
N LEU A 197 17.25 7.40 -27.40
CA LEU A 197 16.59 6.12 -27.16
C LEU A 197 15.24 6.06 -27.92
N ASN A 198 15.13 5.12 -28.85
CA ASN A 198 13.88 4.80 -29.53
C ASN A 198 13.24 3.61 -28.82
N LEU A 199 12.32 3.87 -27.89
CA LEU A 199 11.64 2.88 -27.06
C LEU A 199 10.18 2.78 -27.50
N THR A 200 9.72 1.57 -27.83
CA THR A 200 8.31 1.26 -28.08
C THR A 200 7.61 1.02 -26.74
N LEU A 201 6.53 1.76 -26.51
CA LEU A 201 5.65 1.57 -25.35
C LEU A 201 4.32 1.02 -25.85
N THR A 202 3.93 -0.15 -25.34
CA THR A 202 2.67 -0.81 -25.70
C THR A 202 1.82 -0.96 -24.45
N THR A 203 0.54 -0.56 -24.51
CA THR A 203 -0.40 -0.71 -23.39
C THR A 203 -1.57 -1.61 -23.79
N HIS A 204 -1.93 -2.57 -22.92
CA HIS A 204 -3.07 -3.46 -23.07
C HIS A 204 -3.93 -3.39 -21.82
N PHE A 205 -4.72 -2.34 -21.70
CA PHE A 205 -5.57 -2.12 -20.54
C PHE A 205 -6.93 -2.76 -20.72
N ASP A 206 -7.37 -3.48 -19.69
CA ASP A 206 -8.71 -4.06 -19.62
C ASP A 206 -9.74 -2.95 -19.40
N SER A 207 -10.59 -2.70 -20.41
CA SER A 207 -11.63 -1.69 -20.35
C SER A 207 -12.78 -2.03 -19.37
N GLY A 208 -12.88 -3.30 -18.95
CA GLY A 208 -13.85 -3.76 -17.97
C GLY A 208 -13.38 -3.58 -16.51
N LEU A 209 -12.16 -3.12 -16.29
CA LEU A 209 -11.63 -2.93 -14.95
C LEU A 209 -12.29 -1.72 -14.27
N GLY A 210 -13.06 -1.98 -13.21
CA GLY A 210 -13.61 -0.94 -12.34
C GLY A 210 -12.58 -0.37 -11.36
N PRO A 211 -12.96 0.67 -10.58
CA PRO A 211 -12.07 1.28 -9.60
C PRO A 211 -11.62 0.28 -8.52
N VAL A 212 -10.35 0.32 -8.15
CA VAL A 212 -9.71 -0.55 -7.15
C VAL A 212 -9.40 0.25 -5.88
N GLN A 213 -9.61 -0.35 -4.71
CA GLN A 213 -9.35 0.29 -3.40
C GLN A 213 -7.86 0.24 -3.04
N VAL A 214 -7.13 1.27 -3.40
CA VAL A 214 -5.68 1.39 -3.19
C VAL A 214 -5.28 2.76 -2.64
N VAL A 215 -4.04 2.90 -2.20
CA VAL A 215 -3.39 4.20 -1.95
C VAL A 215 -2.69 4.64 -3.24
N PRO A 216 -3.22 5.62 -4.00
CA PRO A 216 -2.74 5.94 -5.36
C PRO A 216 -1.25 6.29 -5.40
N GLN A 217 -0.76 7.07 -4.44
CA GLN A 217 0.63 7.50 -4.36
C GLN A 217 1.59 6.32 -4.13
N GLU A 218 1.18 5.31 -3.37
CA GLU A 218 1.97 4.11 -3.13
C GLU A 218 2.05 3.22 -4.38
N ILE A 219 0.91 2.98 -5.03
CA ILE A 219 0.89 2.24 -6.31
C ILE A 219 1.69 2.99 -7.37
N GLY A 220 1.55 4.32 -7.46
CA GLY A 220 2.34 5.14 -8.37
C GLY A 220 3.86 5.01 -8.15
N ARG A 221 4.33 4.94 -6.89
CA ARG A 221 5.75 4.67 -6.58
C ARG A 221 6.19 3.29 -7.05
N VAL A 222 5.37 2.26 -6.84
CA VAL A 222 5.64 0.92 -7.35
C VAL A 222 5.77 0.94 -8.87
N LEU A 223 4.80 1.53 -9.57
CA LEU A 223 4.80 1.64 -11.03
C LEU A 223 6.04 2.37 -11.55
N LEU A 224 6.36 3.53 -10.97
CA LEU A 224 7.54 4.31 -11.36
C LEU A 224 8.83 3.50 -11.20
N ASN A 225 8.94 2.74 -10.11
CA ASN A 225 10.10 1.87 -9.88
C ASN A 225 10.18 0.74 -10.91
N LEU A 226 9.06 0.06 -11.22
CA LEU A 226 9.04 -1.01 -12.22
C LEU A 226 9.35 -0.47 -13.63
N PHE A 227 8.76 0.66 -14.03
CA PHE A 227 9.02 1.28 -15.33
C PHE A 227 10.47 1.73 -15.48
N THR A 228 11.05 2.36 -14.44
CA THR A 228 12.46 2.78 -14.48
C THR A 228 13.42 1.59 -14.54
N ASN A 229 13.06 0.45 -13.93
CA ASN A 229 13.83 -0.78 -14.03
C ASN A 229 13.73 -1.40 -15.42
N ALA A 230 12.53 -1.46 -16.01
CA ALA A 230 12.31 -1.94 -17.37
C ALA A 230 13.08 -1.09 -18.39
N PHE A 231 12.99 0.25 -18.27
CA PHE A 231 13.73 1.16 -19.15
C PHE A 231 15.24 1.00 -19.04
N TYR A 232 15.74 0.77 -17.84
CA TYR A 232 17.16 0.49 -17.63
C TYR A 232 17.58 -0.81 -18.34
N ALA A 233 16.81 -1.89 -18.18
CA ALA A 233 17.12 -3.19 -18.77
C ALA A 233 17.16 -3.14 -20.31
N VAL A 234 16.19 -2.45 -20.95
CA VAL A 234 16.18 -2.31 -22.42
C VAL A 234 17.31 -1.41 -22.91
N GLN A 235 17.68 -0.36 -22.16
CA GLN A 235 18.85 0.48 -22.48
C GLN A 235 20.16 -0.30 -22.43
N GLN A 236 20.33 -1.16 -21.43
CA GLN A 236 21.55 -1.96 -21.31
C GLN A 236 21.66 -2.95 -22.48
N ARG A 237 20.54 -3.59 -22.86
CA ARG A 237 20.52 -4.51 -24.01
C ARG A 237 20.81 -3.79 -25.33
N GLN A 238 20.29 -2.59 -25.51
CA GLN A 238 20.54 -1.79 -26.72
C GLN A 238 22.02 -1.45 -26.91
N LYS A 239 22.77 -1.24 -25.83
CA LYS A 239 24.23 -1.01 -25.91
C LYS A 239 24.99 -2.24 -26.40
N LEU A 240 24.44 -3.45 -26.18
CA LEU A 240 25.07 -4.71 -26.55
C LEU A 240 24.65 -5.20 -27.95
N ALA A 241 23.47 -4.77 -28.45
CA ALA A 241 22.91 -5.21 -29.71
C ALA A 241 22.32 -4.00 -30.47
N PRO A 242 23.04 -3.43 -31.45
CA PRO A 242 22.60 -2.22 -32.18
C PRO A 242 21.26 -2.38 -32.93
N ASP A 243 20.95 -3.57 -33.44
CA ASP A 243 19.71 -3.86 -34.18
C ASP A 243 18.52 -4.21 -33.28
N TYR A 244 18.72 -4.20 -31.96
CA TYR A 244 17.68 -4.50 -31.00
C TYR A 244 16.66 -3.36 -30.91
N GLN A 245 15.38 -3.73 -30.91
CA GLN A 245 14.28 -2.79 -30.72
C GLN A 245 13.77 -2.84 -29.27
N PRO A 246 14.05 -1.81 -28.47
CA PRO A 246 13.56 -1.73 -27.10
C PRO A 246 12.04 -1.67 -27.03
N GLU A 247 11.44 -2.52 -26.22
CA GLU A 247 10.00 -2.55 -26.00
C GLU A 247 9.67 -2.75 -24.53
N VAL A 248 8.66 -2.00 -24.05
CA VAL A 248 8.05 -2.20 -22.74
C VAL A 248 6.55 -2.27 -22.90
N ILE A 249 5.95 -3.33 -22.35
CA ILE A 249 4.52 -3.62 -22.42
C ILE A 249 3.94 -3.49 -21.03
N VAL A 250 2.82 -2.76 -20.90
CA VAL A 250 2.04 -2.64 -19.66
C VAL A 250 0.65 -3.17 -19.90
N SER A 251 0.18 -4.07 -19.06
CA SER A 251 -1.16 -4.64 -19.20
C SER A 251 -1.89 -4.72 -17.87
N THR A 252 -3.22 -4.60 -17.91
CA THR A 252 -4.12 -4.87 -16.80
C THR A 252 -5.14 -5.92 -17.19
N GLN A 253 -5.58 -6.71 -16.22
CA GLN A 253 -6.61 -7.72 -16.39
C GLN A 253 -7.45 -7.82 -15.12
N ALA A 254 -8.75 -7.65 -15.25
CA ALA A 254 -9.71 -7.92 -14.18
C ALA A 254 -9.97 -9.42 -14.07
N LEU A 255 -9.86 -9.96 -12.85
CA LEU A 255 -10.26 -11.32 -12.49
C LEU A 255 -11.36 -11.22 -11.42
N PRO A 256 -12.12 -12.29 -11.12
CA PRO A 256 -13.25 -12.21 -10.21
C PRO A 256 -12.92 -11.66 -8.81
N ASP A 257 -11.75 -11.99 -8.27
CA ASP A 257 -11.31 -11.67 -6.90
C ASP A 257 -10.05 -10.81 -6.84
N LYS A 258 -9.45 -10.49 -7.99
CA LYS A 258 -8.19 -9.75 -8.07
C LYS A 258 -8.03 -9.03 -9.40
N VAL A 259 -7.21 -8.00 -9.40
CA VAL A 259 -6.70 -7.38 -10.62
C VAL A 259 -5.23 -7.75 -10.80
N LEU A 260 -4.85 -8.06 -12.02
CA LEU A 260 -3.45 -8.23 -12.41
C LEU A 260 -3.00 -6.98 -13.18
N LEU A 261 -1.83 -6.45 -12.79
CA LEU A 261 -1.12 -5.43 -13.55
C LEU A 261 0.28 -5.98 -13.84
N LYS A 262 0.67 -5.97 -15.11
CA LYS A 262 1.94 -6.52 -15.56
C LYS A 262 2.78 -5.45 -16.25
N VAL A 263 4.07 -5.50 -16.00
CA VAL A 263 5.09 -4.69 -16.68
C VAL A 263 6.11 -5.65 -17.26
N THR A 264 6.18 -5.72 -18.58
CA THR A 264 7.07 -6.62 -19.31
C THR A 264 8.06 -5.80 -20.12
N ASP A 265 9.34 -6.12 -20.02
CA ASP A 265 10.39 -5.57 -20.88
C ASP A 265 11.11 -6.69 -21.66
N ASN A 266 11.57 -6.37 -22.86
CA ASN A 266 12.41 -7.25 -23.66
C ASN A 266 13.91 -6.97 -23.44
N GLY A 267 14.29 -6.49 -22.23
CA GLY A 267 15.65 -6.11 -21.88
C GLY A 267 16.62 -7.26 -21.65
N THR A 268 17.60 -7.04 -20.78
CA THR A 268 18.67 -8.02 -20.49
C THR A 268 18.21 -9.26 -19.76
N GLY A 269 16.98 -9.26 -19.20
CA GLY A 269 16.52 -10.34 -18.33
C GLY A 269 17.25 -10.38 -16.99
N ILE A 270 16.87 -11.37 -16.17
CA ILE A 270 17.40 -11.61 -14.82
C ILE A 270 17.63 -13.10 -14.66
N SER A 271 18.86 -13.51 -14.33
CA SER A 271 19.18 -14.92 -14.09
C SER A 271 18.42 -15.47 -12.86
N GLU A 272 18.13 -16.77 -12.83
CA GLU A 272 17.39 -17.44 -11.78
C GLU A 272 18.00 -17.22 -10.38
N ALA A 273 19.32 -17.27 -10.28
CA ALA A 273 20.04 -17.03 -9.02
C ALA A 273 19.82 -15.60 -8.46
N ILE A 274 19.59 -14.64 -9.34
CA ILE A 274 19.34 -13.24 -9.00
C ILE A 274 17.86 -13.03 -8.67
N GLN A 275 16.92 -13.67 -9.39
CA GLN A 275 15.47 -13.53 -9.17
C GLN A 275 15.07 -13.81 -7.72
N GLN A 276 15.73 -14.75 -7.05
CA GLN A 276 15.48 -15.08 -5.64
C GLN A 276 15.88 -13.97 -4.65
N LYS A 277 16.70 -13.02 -5.07
CA LYS A 277 17.30 -11.98 -4.23
C LYS A 277 16.81 -10.58 -4.53
N ILE A 278 16.13 -10.34 -5.66
CA ILE A 278 15.81 -8.98 -6.13
C ILE A 278 14.89 -8.18 -5.21
N PHE A 279 14.11 -8.88 -4.35
CA PHE A 279 13.25 -8.24 -3.36
C PHE A 279 13.93 -8.04 -2.00
N GLN A 280 15.18 -8.49 -1.84
CA GLN A 280 15.94 -8.24 -0.62
C GLN A 280 16.36 -6.76 -0.55
N PRO A 281 16.25 -6.12 0.60
CA PRO A 281 16.75 -4.76 0.79
C PRO A 281 18.25 -4.67 0.40
N PHE A 282 18.62 -3.56 -0.22
CA PHE A 282 19.99 -3.23 -0.67
C PHE A 282 20.56 -4.12 -1.79
N PHE A 283 19.82 -5.10 -2.28
CA PHE A 283 20.27 -5.90 -3.42
C PHE A 283 20.18 -5.10 -4.72
N THR A 284 21.26 -5.08 -5.50
CA THR A 284 21.30 -4.47 -6.84
C THR A 284 22.36 -5.11 -7.72
N THR A 285 22.08 -5.23 -9.00
CA THR A 285 23.03 -5.59 -10.06
C THR A 285 23.50 -4.38 -10.86
N LYS A 286 22.96 -3.18 -10.56
CA LYS A 286 23.34 -1.94 -11.26
C LYS A 286 24.70 -1.46 -10.76
N PRO A 287 25.48 -0.81 -11.62
CA PRO A 287 26.76 -0.19 -11.23
C PRO A 287 26.57 0.80 -10.06
N THR A 288 27.64 1.02 -9.33
CA THR A 288 27.67 1.93 -8.19
C THR A 288 27.18 3.33 -8.59
N GLY A 289 26.13 3.81 -7.92
CA GLY A 289 25.54 5.13 -8.17
C GLY A 289 24.32 5.16 -9.10
N GLU A 290 23.99 4.06 -9.81
CA GLU A 290 22.85 4.00 -10.75
C GLU A 290 21.55 3.46 -10.16
N GLY A 291 21.52 3.03 -8.89
CA GLY A 291 20.34 2.51 -8.23
C GLY A 291 20.29 2.78 -6.75
N THR A 292 19.07 2.89 -6.18
CA THR A 292 18.87 3.07 -4.73
C THR A 292 18.95 1.76 -3.96
N SER A 293 18.99 0.61 -4.66
CA SER A 293 19.00 -0.77 -4.09
C SER A 293 17.82 -1.08 -3.15
N LEU A 294 16.85 -0.16 -3.01
CA LEU A 294 15.68 -0.27 -2.13
C LEU A 294 14.35 -0.28 -2.90
N GLY A 295 14.36 0.02 -4.19
CA GLY A 295 13.14 0.20 -4.98
C GLY A 295 12.26 -1.05 -5.00
N LEU A 296 12.81 -2.22 -5.34
CA LEU A 296 12.03 -3.46 -5.45
C LEU A 296 11.60 -4.02 -4.09
N SER A 297 12.44 -3.93 -3.05
CA SER A 297 12.06 -4.33 -1.70
C SER A 297 10.92 -3.47 -1.16
N LEU A 298 10.97 -2.15 -1.37
CA LEU A 298 9.89 -1.23 -1.00
C LEU A 298 8.61 -1.51 -1.82
N SER A 299 8.73 -1.77 -3.13
CA SER A 299 7.60 -2.15 -3.97
C SER A 299 6.94 -3.43 -3.47
N TYR A 300 7.73 -4.43 -3.06
CA TYR A 300 7.24 -5.66 -2.47
C TYR A 300 6.46 -5.40 -1.17
N ASP A 301 6.99 -4.60 -0.26
CA ASP A 301 6.32 -4.24 0.99
C ASP A 301 5.02 -3.44 0.76
N ILE A 302 5.02 -2.49 -0.15
CA ILE A 302 3.82 -1.72 -0.51
C ILE A 302 2.71 -2.65 -1.01
N ILE A 303 3.03 -3.56 -1.92
CA ILE A 303 2.03 -4.46 -2.50
C ILE A 303 1.57 -5.49 -1.49
N THR A 304 2.49 -6.17 -0.78
CA THR A 304 2.14 -7.29 0.10
C THR A 304 1.60 -6.82 1.45
N LYS A 305 2.34 -5.99 2.17
CA LYS A 305 1.97 -5.52 3.51
C LYS A 305 0.95 -4.37 3.46
N GLY A 306 1.14 -3.44 2.50
CA GLY A 306 0.28 -2.26 2.36
C GLY A 306 -1.08 -2.58 1.75
N HIS A 307 -1.12 -3.44 0.74
CA HIS A 307 -2.32 -3.67 -0.07
C HIS A 307 -2.86 -5.11 -0.01
N GLY A 308 -2.17 -6.04 0.67
CA GLY A 308 -2.60 -7.45 0.77
C GLY A 308 -2.52 -8.19 -0.56
N GLY A 309 -1.74 -7.68 -1.50
CA GLY A 309 -1.52 -8.25 -2.82
C GLY A 309 -0.27 -9.13 -2.90
N THR A 310 0.15 -9.43 -4.13
CA THR A 310 1.40 -10.14 -4.42
C THR A 310 2.18 -9.43 -5.53
N LEU A 311 3.51 -9.41 -5.41
CA LEU A 311 4.43 -8.95 -6.45
C LEU A 311 5.35 -10.11 -6.80
N THR A 312 5.32 -10.52 -8.06
CA THR A 312 6.11 -11.64 -8.58
C THR A 312 6.94 -11.22 -9.79
N VAL A 313 7.97 -11.99 -10.10
CA VAL A 313 8.81 -11.79 -11.29
C VAL A 313 8.91 -13.10 -12.07
N GLN A 314 8.85 -12.99 -13.37
CA GLN A 314 9.20 -14.04 -14.32
C GLN A 314 10.20 -13.46 -15.32
N SER A 315 11.34 -14.10 -15.48
CA SER A 315 12.38 -13.55 -16.36
C SER A 315 13.24 -14.66 -16.95
N GLU A 316 13.71 -14.42 -18.15
CA GLU A 316 14.69 -15.27 -18.83
C GLU A 316 15.90 -14.41 -19.19
N ASP A 317 17.07 -14.86 -18.75
CA ASP A 317 18.33 -14.13 -18.96
C ASP A 317 18.60 -13.88 -20.46
N GLY A 318 18.93 -12.66 -20.81
CA GLY A 318 19.13 -12.21 -22.18
C GLY A 318 17.85 -12.01 -22.99
N ARG A 319 16.63 -12.23 -22.46
CA ARG A 319 15.40 -12.21 -23.26
C ARG A 319 14.34 -11.23 -22.77
N PHE A 320 13.86 -11.37 -21.54
CA PHE A 320 12.78 -10.54 -21.03
C PHE A 320 12.72 -10.55 -19.51
N THR A 321 12.01 -9.55 -18.93
CA THR A 321 11.53 -9.55 -17.55
C THR A 321 10.08 -9.14 -17.50
N GLU A 322 9.25 -9.89 -16.77
CA GLU A 322 7.86 -9.56 -16.45
C GLU A 322 7.69 -9.44 -14.95
N PHE A 323 7.30 -8.27 -14.46
CA PHE A 323 6.81 -8.08 -13.11
C PHE A 323 5.29 -8.12 -13.11
N SER A 324 4.71 -8.94 -12.22
CA SER A 324 3.27 -9.09 -12.07
C SER A 324 2.84 -8.65 -10.67
N ILE A 325 1.96 -7.63 -10.62
CA ILE A 325 1.28 -7.16 -9.42
C ILE A 325 -0.11 -7.78 -9.41
N SER A 326 -0.49 -8.45 -8.32
CA SER A 326 -1.86 -8.89 -8.07
C SER A 326 -2.40 -8.15 -6.85
N LEU A 327 -3.53 -7.46 -7.00
CA LEU A 327 -4.20 -6.74 -5.90
C LEU A 327 -5.59 -7.33 -5.68
N PRO A 328 -6.09 -7.43 -4.42
CA PRO A 328 -7.46 -7.80 -4.14
C PRO A 328 -8.43 -6.85 -4.86
N TYR A 329 -9.44 -7.40 -5.49
CA TYR A 329 -10.44 -6.67 -6.25
C TYR A 329 -11.79 -7.34 -6.10
N GLU A 330 -12.78 -6.56 -5.69
CA GLU A 330 -14.18 -6.97 -5.76
C GLU A 330 -14.76 -6.32 -7.00
N ALA A 331 -15.05 -7.14 -8.01
CA ALA A 331 -15.70 -6.65 -9.22
C ALA A 331 -17.03 -5.97 -8.84
N PRO A 332 -17.38 -4.82 -9.43
CA PRO A 332 -18.69 -4.24 -9.21
C PRO A 332 -19.75 -5.26 -9.60
N VAL A 333 -20.69 -5.52 -8.70
CA VAL A 333 -21.84 -6.38 -8.98
C VAL A 333 -22.63 -5.71 -10.12
N PRO A 334 -22.95 -6.42 -11.20
CA PRO A 334 -23.61 -5.87 -12.37
C PRO A 334 -25.02 -5.35 -12.07
#